data_0b8c5076999b66668f9ae3fb9ab6ece2
#
_entry.id   0b8c5076999b66668f9ae3fb9ab6ece2
#
_cell.length_a   1.000
_cell.length_b   1.000
_cell.length_c   1.000
_cell.angle_alpha   90.00
_cell.angle_beta   90.00
_cell.angle_gamma   90.00
#
_symmetry.space_group_name_H-M   'P 1'
#
loop_
_entity.id
_entity.type
_entity.pdbx_description
1 polymer ?
#
loop_
_entity_poly.entity_id
_entity_poly.type
_entity_poly.pdbx_seq_one_letter_code
_entity_poly.pdbx_strand_id
1 'polypeptide(L)'
;MKAKNLLLTLAVGAMAISCNNSGSMTQTSASLKTTADSASFYIGYMYGSGLQQMGFSEVNREALIAGLNSAIAKKEVGKDPREIQMFLNGFMQEVAMKKATENAEKGKKFLEENAKKSGVDTLANGIQYKIIKKGEGAKPAATDMVKVHYRGTLIDGTEFDSSIKRGEPVEFPLNRVHCPANDSASAFAS
;
A
#
# COMPACT_ATOMS: atom_id res chain seq x y z
N MET A 1 4.27 -66.01 -41.91
CA MET A 1 2.84 -65.66 -41.74
C MET A 1 2.74 -64.22 -41.27
N LYS A 2 1.88 -63.49 -41.88
CA LYS A 2 1.73 -62.07 -42.14
C LYS A 2 1.94 -61.11 -40.95
N ALA A 3 2.90 -60.20 -41.08
CA ALA A 3 3.08 -59.00 -40.28
C ALA A 3 2.04 -57.97 -40.73
N LYS A 4 1.28 -57.36 -39.78
CA LYS A 4 0.39 -56.20 -40.04
C LYS A 4 1.12 -54.97 -39.50
N ASN A 5 1.57 -54.10 -40.41
CA ASN A 5 2.04 -52.75 -40.13
C ASN A 5 0.88 -51.89 -39.72
N LEU A 6 0.97 -51.30 -38.53
CA LEU A 6 0.07 -50.23 -38.06
C LEU A 6 0.83 -48.89 -38.19
N LEU A 7 0.46 -48.11 -39.23
CA LEU A 7 0.92 -46.74 -39.41
C LEU A 7 0.22 -45.85 -38.39
N LEU A 8 1.01 -45.24 -37.50
CA LEU A 8 0.56 -44.20 -36.57
C LEU A 8 0.85 -42.83 -37.23
N THR A 9 -0.17 -42.21 -37.76
CA THR A 9 -0.07 -40.84 -38.31
C THR A 9 -0.02 -39.83 -37.18
N LEU A 10 1.16 -39.15 -37.05
CA LEU A 10 1.35 -38.04 -36.16
C LEU A 10 0.77 -36.78 -36.75
N ALA A 11 -0.35 -36.33 -36.21
CA ALA A 11 -0.96 -35.03 -36.57
C ALA A 11 -0.20 -33.91 -35.80
N VAL A 12 0.64 -33.19 -36.51
CA VAL A 12 1.26 -31.94 -36.01
C VAL A 12 0.22 -30.83 -36.11
N GLY A 13 -0.40 -30.52 -34.97
CA GLY A 13 -1.25 -29.35 -34.81
C GLY A 13 -0.40 -28.09 -34.62
N ALA A 14 -0.29 -27.27 -35.67
CA ALA A 14 0.29 -25.93 -35.55
C ALA A 14 -0.65 -25.04 -34.74
N MET A 15 -0.29 -24.75 -33.48
CA MET A 15 -0.96 -23.70 -32.72
C MET A 15 -0.38 -22.34 -33.14
N ALA A 16 -1.20 -21.58 -33.87
CA ALA A 16 -0.94 -20.18 -34.15
C ALA A 16 -1.00 -19.39 -32.83
N ILE A 17 0.16 -18.89 -32.38
CA ILE A 17 0.23 -17.95 -31.26
C ILE A 17 -0.19 -16.59 -31.81
N SER A 18 -1.45 -16.23 -31.58
CA SER A 18 -1.95 -14.87 -31.80
C SER A 18 -1.43 -13.98 -30.68
N CYS A 19 -0.42 -13.18 -30.96
CA CYS A 19 -0.01 -12.08 -30.09
C CYS A 19 -1.07 -10.98 -30.15
N ASN A 20 -2.03 -11.01 -29.24
CA ASN A 20 -2.92 -9.88 -29.02
C ASN A 20 -2.39 -9.11 -27.80
N ASN A 21 -1.80 -7.95 -28.06
CA ASN A 21 -1.22 -7.02 -27.08
C ASN A 21 -2.37 -6.25 -26.41
N SER A 22 -2.97 -6.85 -25.41
CA SER A 22 -3.85 -6.18 -24.46
C SER A 22 -3.37 -6.57 -23.07
N GLY A 23 -2.92 -5.58 -22.27
CA GLY A 23 -2.34 -5.77 -20.95
C GLY A 23 -3.24 -6.51 -19.95
N SER A 24 -3.47 -7.77 -20.20
CA SER A 24 -4.09 -8.70 -19.26
C SER A 24 -3.02 -9.17 -18.30
N MET A 25 -3.17 -8.85 -17.02
CA MET A 25 -2.40 -9.47 -15.93
C MET A 25 -2.65 -10.98 -15.99
N THR A 26 -1.79 -11.70 -16.69
CA THR A 26 -1.73 -13.16 -16.51
C THR A 26 -1.21 -13.40 -15.10
N GLN A 27 -2.11 -13.72 -14.18
CA GLN A 27 -1.75 -14.38 -12.94
C GLN A 27 -1.04 -15.68 -13.34
N THR A 28 0.28 -15.70 -13.30
CA THR A 28 1.04 -16.94 -13.32
C THR A 28 0.74 -17.65 -12.01
N SER A 29 -0.25 -18.53 -12.01
CA SER A 29 -0.53 -19.42 -10.89
C SER A 29 0.65 -20.39 -10.78
N ALA A 30 1.53 -20.12 -9.81
CA ALA A 30 2.59 -21.07 -9.48
C ALA A 30 1.97 -22.35 -8.94
N SER A 31 2.37 -23.50 -9.46
CA SER A 31 1.95 -24.79 -8.94
C SER A 31 2.75 -25.10 -7.67
N LEU A 32 2.12 -24.95 -6.50
CA LEU A 32 2.74 -25.21 -5.20
C LEU A 32 2.57 -26.68 -4.81
N LYS A 33 3.38 -27.56 -5.36
CA LYS A 33 3.30 -29.01 -5.13
C LYS A 33 4.14 -29.50 -3.96
N THR A 34 5.18 -28.77 -3.61
CA THR A 34 6.13 -29.13 -2.55
C THR A 34 6.20 -28.02 -1.49
N THR A 35 6.70 -28.36 -0.31
CA THR A 35 7.02 -27.39 0.73
C THR A 35 8.02 -26.32 0.24
N ALA A 36 8.97 -26.72 -0.60
CA ALA A 36 9.95 -25.81 -1.19
C ALA A 36 9.28 -24.81 -2.15
N ASP A 37 8.30 -25.25 -2.96
CA ASP A 37 7.54 -24.36 -3.84
C ASP A 37 6.77 -23.31 -3.00
N SER A 38 6.09 -23.77 -1.94
CA SER A 38 5.35 -22.90 -1.03
C SER A 38 6.28 -21.90 -0.34
N ALA A 39 7.42 -22.33 0.16
CA ALA A 39 8.42 -21.44 0.77
C ALA A 39 8.93 -20.39 -0.23
N SER A 40 9.24 -20.79 -1.45
CA SER A 40 9.69 -19.88 -2.51
C SER A 40 8.62 -18.83 -2.85
N PHE A 41 7.35 -19.25 -2.94
CA PHE A 41 6.23 -18.35 -3.17
C PHE A 41 6.07 -17.34 -2.03
N TYR A 42 6.11 -17.77 -0.78
CA TYR A 42 5.96 -16.89 0.37
C TYR A 42 7.13 -15.91 0.52
N ILE A 43 8.35 -16.31 0.19
CA ILE A 43 9.49 -15.40 0.11
C ILE A 43 9.20 -14.29 -0.91
N GLY A 44 8.79 -14.65 -2.11
CA GLY A 44 8.43 -13.70 -3.16
C GLY A 44 7.29 -12.77 -2.74
N TYR A 45 6.25 -13.30 -2.08
CA TYR A 45 5.13 -12.52 -1.55
C TYR A 45 5.58 -11.50 -0.49
N MET A 46 6.41 -11.91 0.46
CA MET A 46 6.94 -11.02 1.50
C MET A 46 7.77 -9.87 0.90
N TYR A 47 8.66 -10.18 -0.05
CA TYR A 47 9.44 -9.14 -0.73
C TYR A 47 8.54 -8.19 -1.53
N GLY A 48 7.57 -8.72 -2.27
CA GLY A 48 6.62 -7.91 -3.02
C GLY A 48 5.78 -7.00 -2.12
N SER A 49 5.31 -7.50 -0.98
CA SER A 49 4.59 -6.71 0.03
C SER A 49 5.47 -5.61 0.62
N GLY A 50 6.74 -5.90 0.91
CA GLY A 50 7.70 -4.91 1.39
C GLY A 50 7.93 -3.79 0.38
N LEU A 51 8.06 -4.11 -0.90
CA LEU A 51 8.18 -3.11 -1.96
C LEU A 51 6.96 -2.18 -2.01
N GLN A 52 5.75 -2.71 -1.90
CA GLN A 52 4.54 -1.90 -1.85
C GLN A 52 4.50 -0.97 -0.63
N GLN A 53 4.87 -1.47 0.56
CA GLN A 53 4.93 -0.66 1.78
C GLN A 53 5.95 0.47 1.67
N MET A 54 7.07 0.25 0.99
CA MET A 54 8.07 1.27 0.69
C MET A 54 7.62 2.30 -0.37
N GLY A 55 6.45 2.10 -0.98
CA GLY A 55 5.88 3.02 -1.96
C GLY A 55 6.25 2.73 -3.41
N PHE A 56 6.86 1.58 -3.69
CA PHE A 56 7.08 1.11 -5.07
C PHE A 56 5.76 0.66 -5.68
N SER A 57 5.03 1.58 -6.31
CA SER A 57 3.79 1.27 -7.03
C SER A 57 4.03 0.69 -8.42
N GLU A 58 5.18 1.01 -9.03
CA GLU A 58 5.53 0.62 -10.40
C GLU A 58 6.83 -0.18 -10.43
N VAL A 59 6.74 -1.46 -10.02
CA VAL A 59 7.89 -2.37 -10.09
C VAL A 59 7.94 -3.02 -11.47
N ASN A 60 9.05 -2.87 -12.19
CA ASN A 60 9.32 -3.66 -13.39
C ASN A 60 9.60 -5.10 -12.97
N ARG A 61 8.59 -5.96 -13.12
CA ARG A 61 8.64 -7.37 -12.69
C ARG A 61 9.71 -8.17 -13.41
N GLU A 62 9.90 -7.92 -14.70
CA GLU A 62 10.90 -8.62 -15.51
C GLU A 62 12.31 -8.30 -15.02
N ALA A 63 12.60 -7.01 -14.78
CA ALA A 63 13.87 -6.59 -14.23
C ALA A 63 14.12 -7.14 -12.82
N LEU A 64 13.08 -7.16 -11.96
CA LEU A 64 13.19 -7.73 -10.63
C LEU A 64 13.51 -9.23 -10.66
N ILE A 65 12.81 -9.99 -11.50
CA ILE A 65 13.04 -11.44 -11.69
C ILE A 65 14.44 -11.70 -12.27
N ALA A 66 14.88 -10.87 -13.23
CA ALA A 66 16.22 -10.98 -13.80
C ALA A 66 17.32 -10.73 -12.75
N GLY A 67 17.13 -9.74 -11.88
CA GLY A 67 18.03 -9.48 -10.76
C GLY A 67 18.07 -10.64 -9.77
N LEU A 68 16.92 -11.18 -9.40
CA LEU A 68 16.80 -12.33 -8.50
C LEU A 68 17.52 -13.57 -9.09
N ASN A 69 17.26 -13.88 -10.36
CA ASN A 69 17.90 -15.01 -11.05
C ASN A 69 19.43 -14.82 -11.14
N SER A 70 19.91 -13.60 -11.36
CA SER A 70 21.33 -13.30 -11.39
C SER A 70 21.98 -13.55 -10.03
N ALA A 71 21.32 -13.11 -8.95
CA ALA A 71 21.80 -13.32 -7.59
C ALA A 71 21.83 -14.81 -7.21
N ILE A 72 20.78 -15.58 -7.51
CA ILE A 72 20.72 -17.03 -7.25
C ILE A 72 21.81 -17.77 -8.05
N ALA A 73 22.04 -17.35 -9.29
CA ALA A 73 23.08 -17.92 -10.14
C ALA A 73 24.50 -17.41 -9.82
N LYS A 74 24.67 -16.58 -8.79
CA LYS A 74 25.96 -15.96 -8.40
C LYS A 74 26.65 -15.23 -9.56
N LYS A 75 25.87 -14.61 -10.45
CA LYS A 75 26.39 -13.79 -11.54
C LYS A 75 26.70 -12.40 -11.04
N GLU A 76 27.84 -11.87 -11.45
CA GLU A 76 28.20 -10.47 -11.19
C GLU A 76 27.31 -9.53 -12.01
N VAL A 77 26.86 -8.45 -11.38
CA VAL A 77 26.00 -7.42 -12.01
C VAL A 77 26.79 -6.21 -12.48
N GLY A 78 28.13 -6.27 -12.46
CA GLY A 78 29.03 -5.23 -12.96
C GLY A 78 29.04 -3.93 -12.15
N LYS A 79 28.48 -3.93 -10.94
CA LYS A 79 28.50 -2.83 -10.00
C LYS A 79 28.87 -3.29 -8.60
N ASP A 80 29.61 -2.44 -7.88
CA ASP A 80 29.93 -2.69 -6.47
C ASP A 80 28.63 -2.65 -5.62
N PRO A 81 28.51 -3.52 -4.61
CA PRO A 81 27.35 -3.53 -3.71
C PRO A 81 27.05 -2.16 -3.07
N ARG A 82 28.07 -1.34 -2.80
CA ARG A 82 27.89 0.03 -2.26
C ARG A 82 27.28 0.96 -3.29
N GLU A 83 27.67 0.87 -4.56
CA GLU A 83 27.07 1.65 -5.64
C GLU A 83 25.61 1.30 -5.82
N ILE A 84 25.26 0.01 -5.75
CA ILE A 84 23.87 -0.46 -5.81
C ILE A 84 23.08 0.12 -4.63
N GLN A 85 23.63 0.05 -3.43
CA GLN A 85 22.97 0.59 -2.23
C GLN A 85 22.75 2.10 -2.32
N MET A 86 23.76 2.86 -2.78
CA MET A 86 23.65 4.31 -2.96
C MET A 86 22.58 4.66 -4.00
N PHE A 87 22.54 3.96 -5.13
CA PHE A 87 21.53 4.13 -6.16
C PHE A 87 20.12 3.86 -5.61
N LEU A 88 19.93 2.75 -4.89
CA LEU A 88 18.64 2.41 -4.31
C LEU A 88 18.19 3.43 -3.25
N ASN A 89 19.11 3.91 -2.39
CA ASN A 89 18.80 4.94 -1.41
C ASN A 89 18.34 6.25 -2.09
N GLY A 90 19.05 6.69 -3.13
CA GLY A 90 18.68 7.88 -3.90
C GLY A 90 17.30 7.73 -4.56
N PHE A 91 17.05 6.59 -5.20
CA PHE A 91 15.77 6.28 -5.82
C PHE A 91 14.62 6.23 -4.79
N MET A 92 14.85 5.61 -3.62
CA MET A 92 13.87 5.57 -2.54
C MET A 92 13.51 6.96 -2.03
N GLN A 93 14.51 7.83 -1.90
CA GLN A 93 14.30 9.21 -1.49
C GLN A 93 13.46 9.98 -2.52
N GLU A 94 13.74 9.81 -3.80
CA GLU A 94 12.94 10.42 -4.87
C GLU A 94 11.48 9.94 -4.84
N VAL A 95 11.25 8.64 -4.71
CA VAL A 95 9.89 8.06 -4.60
C VAL A 95 9.16 8.62 -3.37
N ALA A 96 9.83 8.71 -2.22
CA ALA A 96 9.25 9.26 -1.00
C ALA A 96 8.89 10.75 -1.16
N MET A 97 9.76 11.55 -1.77
CA MET A 97 9.49 12.97 -2.05
C MET A 97 8.31 13.16 -3.01
N LYS A 98 8.27 12.39 -4.09
CA LYS A 98 7.15 12.42 -5.04
C LYS A 98 5.83 12.11 -4.34
N LYS A 99 5.79 11.04 -3.55
CA LYS A 99 4.61 10.65 -2.79
C LYS A 99 4.19 11.71 -1.77
N ALA A 100 5.15 12.32 -1.06
CA ALA A 100 4.89 13.41 -0.12
C ALA A 100 4.28 14.63 -0.82
N THR A 101 4.80 15.01 -1.98
CA THR A 101 4.27 16.12 -2.79
C THR A 101 2.85 15.82 -3.25
N GLU A 102 2.61 14.65 -3.82
CA GLU A 102 1.27 14.23 -4.25
C GLU A 102 0.26 14.20 -3.08
N ASN A 103 0.68 13.73 -1.91
CA ASN A 103 -0.17 13.72 -0.72
C ASN A 103 -0.46 15.15 -0.23
N ALA A 104 0.54 16.04 -0.23
CA ALA A 104 0.35 17.44 0.14
C ALA A 104 -0.65 18.16 -0.79
N GLU A 105 -0.55 17.93 -2.10
CA GLU A 105 -1.48 18.49 -3.08
C GLU A 105 -2.91 17.94 -2.88
N LYS A 106 -3.05 16.63 -2.70
CA LYS A 106 -4.35 16.00 -2.41
C LYS A 106 -4.96 16.53 -1.11
N GLY A 107 -4.12 16.65 -0.06
CA GLY A 107 -4.53 17.20 1.24
C GLY A 107 -5.00 18.65 1.13
N LYS A 108 -4.25 19.49 0.42
CA LYS A 108 -4.61 20.88 0.18
C LYS A 108 -5.97 21.00 -0.54
N LYS A 109 -6.14 20.24 -1.62
CA LYS A 109 -7.39 20.23 -2.38
C LYS A 109 -8.57 19.76 -1.52
N PHE A 110 -8.36 18.70 -0.73
CA PHE A 110 -9.37 18.21 0.21
C PHE A 110 -9.80 19.29 1.21
N LEU A 111 -8.85 19.99 1.82
CA LEU A 111 -9.13 21.05 2.79
C LEU A 111 -9.89 22.23 2.14
N GLU A 112 -9.50 22.64 0.93
CA GLU A 112 -10.18 23.69 0.17
C GLU A 112 -11.64 23.33 -0.17
N GLU A 113 -11.88 22.07 -0.55
CA GLU A 113 -13.22 21.57 -0.84
C GLU A 113 -14.05 21.37 0.43
N ASN A 114 -13.41 20.86 1.49
CA ASN A 114 -14.09 20.59 2.76
C ASN A 114 -14.51 21.87 3.48
N ALA A 115 -13.71 22.93 3.41
CA ALA A 115 -14.06 24.25 3.96
C ALA A 115 -15.35 24.85 3.38
N LYS A 116 -15.73 24.44 2.16
CA LYS A 116 -16.97 24.91 1.50
C LYS A 116 -18.21 24.15 1.96
N LYS A 117 -18.05 23.07 2.71
CA LYS A 117 -19.17 22.25 3.18
C LYS A 117 -19.89 22.92 4.36
N SER A 118 -21.20 22.84 4.36
CA SER A 118 -22.02 23.41 5.44
C SER A 118 -21.67 22.79 6.81
N GLY A 119 -21.46 23.68 7.78
CA GLY A 119 -21.16 23.31 9.17
C GLY A 119 -19.71 22.89 9.41
N VAL A 120 -18.80 23.12 8.46
CA VAL A 120 -17.36 22.96 8.66
C VAL A 120 -16.77 24.30 9.06
N ASP A 121 -16.06 24.30 10.18
CA ASP A 121 -15.29 25.44 10.69
C ASP A 121 -13.80 25.13 10.63
N THR A 122 -12.95 26.17 10.54
CA THR A 122 -11.50 26.03 10.47
C THR A 122 -10.83 26.77 11.62
N LEU A 123 -10.00 26.10 12.40
CA LEU A 123 -9.20 26.70 13.45
C LEU A 123 -7.98 27.45 12.88
N ALA A 124 -7.39 28.33 13.69
CA ALA A 124 -6.22 29.13 13.30
C ALA A 124 -5.01 28.31 12.86
N ASN A 125 -4.89 27.08 13.33
CA ASN A 125 -3.83 26.12 12.95
C ASN A 125 -4.16 25.28 11.69
N GLY A 126 -5.29 25.59 11.00
CA GLY A 126 -5.69 24.90 9.77
C GLY A 126 -6.51 23.63 9.97
N ILE A 127 -6.70 23.18 11.20
CA ILE A 127 -7.58 22.05 11.51
C ILE A 127 -9.03 22.42 11.20
N GLN A 128 -9.71 21.57 10.44
CA GLN A 128 -11.14 21.70 10.16
C GLN A 128 -11.93 20.74 11.03
N TYR A 129 -13.06 21.21 11.51
CA TYR A 129 -13.96 20.39 12.32
C TYR A 129 -15.43 20.64 11.95
N LYS A 130 -16.26 19.66 12.25
CA LYS A 130 -17.71 19.77 12.13
C LYS A 130 -18.37 19.17 13.37
N ILE A 131 -19.23 19.96 14.01
CA ILE A 131 -20.02 19.49 15.14
C ILE A 131 -21.22 18.72 14.58
N ILE A 132 -21.27 17.40 14.84
CA ILE A 132 -22.39 16.54 14.42
C ILE A 132 -23.55 16.68 15.41
N LYS A 133 -23.22 16.67 16.73
CA LYS A 133 -24.18 16.86 17.82
C LYS A 133 -23.56 17.76 18.87
N LYS A 134 -24.25 18.85 19.22
CA LYS A 134 -23.79 19.77 20.27
C LYS A 134 -23.96 19.11 21.63
N GLY A 135 -22.87 19.09 22.40
CA GLY A 135 -22.90 18.63 23.80
C GLY A 135 -23.49 19.73 24.70
N GLU A 136 -24.17 19.31 25.77
CA GLU A 136 -24.76 20.16 26.79
C GLU A 136 -24.08 20.00 28.16
N GLY A 137 -23.10 19.08 28.28
CA GLY A 137 -22.35 18.81 29.49
C GLY A 137 -21.28 19.83 29.80
N ALA A 138 -20.58 19.61 30.94
CA ALA A 138 -19.43 20.42 31.33
C ALA A 138 -18.31 20.27 30.34
N LYS A 139 -17.60 21.38 30.04
CA LYS A 139 -16.39 21.35 29.19
C LYS A 139 -15.21 20.86 30.03
N PRO A 140 -14.46 19.85 29.56
CA PRO A 140 -13.28 19.39 30.26
C PRO A 140 -12.17 20.45 30.23
N ALA A 141 -11.39 20.52 31.31
CA ALA A 141 -10.15 21.29 31.33
C ALA A 141 -9.04 20.56 30.55
N ALA A 142 -8.00 21.29 30.14
CA ALA A 142 -6.93 20.71 29.33
C ALA A 142 -6.19 19.51 29.99
N THR A 143 -6.20 19.41 31.30
CA THR A 143 -5.56 18.35 32.08
C THR A 143 -6.51 17.20 32.42
N ASP A 144 -7.81 17.33 32.14
CA ASP A 144 -8.77 16.31 32.49
C ASP A 144 -8.61 15.04 31.62
N MET A 145 -8.90 13.91 32.25
CA MET A 145 -9.01 12.64 31.54
C MET A 145 -10.34 12.56 30.79
N VAL A 146 -10.26 12.31 29.50
CA VAL A 146 -11.44 12.11 28.67
C VAL A 146 -11.50 10.66 28.19
N LYS A 147 -12.73 10.15 28.11
CA LYS A 147 -13.02 8.80 27.62
C LYS A 147 -13.84 8.94 26.34
N VAL A 148 -13.25 8.50 25.22
CA VAL A 148 -13.84 8.73 23.90
C VAL A 148 -13.78 7.48 23.03
N HIS A 149 -14.77 7.34 22.15
CA HIS A 149 -14.62 6.55 20.96
C HIS A 149 -14.12 7.42 19.82
N TYR A 150 -13.24 6.87 19.01
CA TYR A 150 -12.75 7.54 17.80
C TYR A 150 -12.63 6.56 16.63
N ARG A 151 -12.62 7.12 15.44
CA ARG A 151 -12.34 6.44 14.20
C ARG A 151 -11.46 7.33 13.33
N GLY A 152 -10.26 6.85 13.02
CA GLY A 152 -9.31 7.54 12.15
C GLY A 152 -9.37 6.99 10.73
N THR A 153 -9.56 7.88 9.75
CA THR A 153 -9.54 7.51 8.33
C THR A 153 -8.64 8.46 7.56
N LEU A 154 -8.00 7.96 6.51
CA LEU A 154 -7.34 8.78 5.52
C LEU A 154 -8.39 9.51 4.66
N ILE A 155 -7.95 10.48 3.84
CA ILE A 155 -8.85 11.25 2.96
C ILE A 155 -9.52 10.39 1.88
N ASP A 156 -8.94 9.22 1.54
CA ASP A 156 -9.51 8.23 0.64
C ASP A 156 -10.52 7.29 1.30
N GLY A 157 -10.77 7.47 2.61
CA GLY A 157 -11.68 6.64 3.41
C GLY A 157 -11.04 5.41 4.03
N THR A 158 -9.77 5.12 3.77
CA THR A 158 -9.05 4.01 4.39
C THR A 158 -8.95 4.22 5.89
N GLU A 159 -9.52 3.30 6.67
CA GLU A 159 -9.45 3.34 8.13
C GLU A 159 -8.09 2.83 8.59
N PHE A 160 -7.37 3.63 9.37
CA PHE A 160 -6.07 3.26 9.93
C PHE A 160 -6.13 2.95 11.43
N ASP A 161 -7.14 3.47 12.16
CA ASP A 161 -7.35 3.15 13.56
C ASP A 161 -8.80 3.40 13.99
N SER A 162 -9.31 2.59 14.94
CA SER A 162 -10.67 2.71 15.45
C SER A 162 -10.82 2.05 16.81
N SER A 163 -11.18 2.83 17.83
CA SER A 163 -11.56 2.31 19.13
C SER A 163 -12.91 1.57 19.08
N ILE A 164 -13.78 1.96 18.13
CA ILE A 164 -15.08 1.30 17.92
C ILE A 164 -14.88 -0.15 17.48
N LYS A 165 -13.93 -0.39 16.56
CA LYS A 165 -13.60 -1.77 16.14
C LYS A 165 -12.99 -2.61 17.27
N ARG A 166 -12.24 -1.98 18.17
CA ARG A 166 -11.71 -2.67 19.35
C ARG A 166 -12.77 -2.99 20.41
N GLY A 167 -13.95 -2.35 20.31
CA GLY A 167 -15.06 -2.57 21.23
C GLY A 167 -14.97 -1.82 22.55
N GLU A 168 -13.92 -0.99 22.76
CA GLU A 168 -13.70 -0.26 24.00
C GLU A 168 -13.23 1.19 23.73
N PRO A 169 -13.71 2.17 24.52
CA PRO A 169 -13.25 3.55 24.42
C PRO A 169 -11.82 3.71 24.95
N VAL A 170 -11.15 4.76 24.51
CA VAL A 170 -9.79 5.09 24.97
C VAL A 170 -9.86 6.25 25.96
N GLU A 171 -9.04 6.16 27.01
CA GLU A 171 -8.89 7.21 28.03
C GLU A 171 -7.52 7.87 27.91
N PHE A 172 -7.50 9.20 27.86
CA PHE A 172 -6.26 9.98 27.84
C PHE A 172 -6.49 11.39 28.39
N PRO A 173 -5.43 12.05 28.90
CA PRO A 173 -5.46 13.46 29.26
C PRO A 173 -5.64 14.30 27.99
N LEU A 174 -6.58 15.26 28.00
CA LEU A 174 -6.95 16.05 26.82
C LEU A 174 -5.74 16.78 26.18
N ASN A 175 -4.76 17.22 26.96
CA ASN A 175 -3.57 17.91 26.47
C ASN A 175 -2.50 16.98 25.85
N ARG A 176 -2.71 15.65 25.82
CA ARG A 176 -1.78 14.69 25.22
C ARG A 176 -2.24 14.15 23.88
N VAL A 177 -3.34 14.68 23.34
CA VAL A 177 -3.75 14.34 21.97
C VAL A 177 -2.85 15.09 21.01
N HIS A 178 -1.92 14.39 20.40
CA HIS A 178 -1.14 14.91 19.29
C HIS A 178 -1.79 14.47 17.99
N CYS A 179 -2.51 15.41 17.34
CA CYS A 179 -2.83 15.21 15.93
C CYS A 179 -1.60 15.70 15.15
N PRO A 180 -0.84 14.81 14.50
CA PRO A 180 0.24 15.26 13.61
C PRO A 180 -0.41 16.03 12.46
N ALA A 181 -0.24 17.34 12.46
CA ALA A 181 -0.83 18.26 11.49
C ALA A 181 -0.31 18.06 10.06
N ASN A 182 0.64 17.16 9.87
CA ASN A 182 1.31 16.91 8.59
C ASN A 182 0.85 15.65 7.85
N ASP A 183 0.11 14.77 8.51
CA ASP A 183 -0.48 13.63 7.81
C ASP A 183 -1.94 13.94 7.49
N SER A 184 -2.32 13.72 6.23
CA SER A 184 -3.66 13.95 5.67
C SER A 184 -4.72 13.03 6.29
N ALA A 185 -4.74 12.97 7.62
CA ALA A 185 -5.67 12.17 8.41
C ALA A 185 -6.80 13.03 8.96
N SER A 186 -8.03 12.67 8.69
CA SER A 186 -9.20 13.21 9.35
C SER A 186 -9.60 12.30 10.52
N ALA A 187 -9.57 12.81 11.75
CA ALA A 187 -10.05 12.08 12.93
C ALA A 187 -11.46 12.56 13.27
N PHE A 188 -12.39 11.64 13.42
CA PHE A 188 -13.74 11.92 13.90
C PHE A 188 -13.86 11.37 15.33
N ALA A 189 -14.10 12.24 16.30
CA ALA A 189 -14.51 11.85 17.66
C ALA A 189 -16.03 11.97 17.77
N SER A 190 -16.69 10.95 18.25
CA SER A 190 -18.13 10.94 18.54
C SER A 190 -18.38 10.66 20.02
#